data_da344fa1b93f6b47ec199251f847490a
#
_entry.id   da344fa1b93f6b47ec199251f847490a
#
_cell.length_a   1.000
_cell.length_b   1.000
_cell.length_c   1.000
_cell.angle_alpha   90.00
_cell.angle_beta   90.00
_cell.angle_gamma   90.00
#
_symmetry.space_group_name_H-M   'P 1'
#
loop_
_entity.id
_entity.type
_entity.pdbx_description
1 polymer ?
#
loop_
_entity_poly.entity_id
_entity_poly.type
_entity_poly.pdbx_seq_one_letter_code
_entity_poly.pdbx_strand_id
1 'polypeptide(L)'
;LIKAKFISNALEIPAIGDDSGLEVDALNGGPGIYSARYSESGEDKDNCLKLLKNMTGLESEFRSARFKCCLVGFFEGKIIKSFGALEGRISEGFKGDKGFGYDPIFITQNGMHLAELEKEEKNAISHRSLAFRELLKDFSKLTN
;
A
#
# COMPACT_ATOMS: atom_id res chain seq x y z
N LEU A 1 -13.39 -5.09 5.44
CA LEU A 1 -14.30 -5.87 6.27
C LEU A 1 -15.37 -6.59 5.44
N ILE A 2 -16.16 -5.90 4.60
CA ILE A 2 -17.29 -6.51 3.85
C ILE A 2 -16.83 -7.72 3.04
N LYS A 3 -15.76 -7.61 2.26
CA LYS A 3 -15.22 -8.70 1.44
C LYS A 3 -14.78 -9.90 2.29
N ALA A 4 -14.01 -9.66 3.36
CA ALA A 4 -13.52 -10.73 4.24
C ALA A 4 -14.68 -11.45 4.93
N LYS A 5 -15.66 -10.70 5.47
CA LYS A 5 -16.85 -11.27 6.11
C LYS A 5 -17.69 -12.12 5.15
N PHE A 6 -17.90 -11.63 3.93
CA PHE A 6 -18.67 -12.36 2.91
C PHE A 6 -18.01 -13.70 2.58
N ILE A 7 -16.71 -13.70 2.28
CA ILE A 7 -15.96 -14.93 1.93
C ILE A 7 -15.92 -15.90 3.11
N SER A 8 -15.62 -15.41 4.32
CA SER A 8 -15.54 -16.26 5.50
C SER A 8 -16.86 -16.94 5.82
N ASN A 9 -17.97 -16.20 5.75
CA ASN A 9 -19.29 -16.78 5.99
C ASN A 9 -19.74 -17.76 4.91
N ALA A 10 -19.36 -17.49 3.64
CA ALA A 10 -19.76 -18.36 2.53
C ALA A 10 -18.99 -19.67 2.47
N LEU A 11 -17.75 -19.67 2.91
CA LEU A 11 -16.85 -20.84 2.82
C LEU A 11 -16.52 -21.47 4.18
N GLU A 12 -16.97 -20.88 5.29
CA GLU A 12 -16.67 -21.30 6.66
C GLU A 12 -15.15 -21.38 6.96
N ILE A 13 -14.38 -20.48 6.39
CA ILE A 13 -12.92 -20.39 6.56
C ILE A 13 -12.52 -18.98 7.00
N PRO A 14 -11.32 -18.85 7.64
CA PRO A 14 -10.74 -17.54 7.90
C PRO A 14 -10.54 -16.77 6.59
N ALA A 15 -10.87 -15.49 6.58
CA ALA A 15 -10.65 -14.62 5.42
C ALA A 15 -9.98 -13.32 5.82
N ILE A 16 -9.04 -12.86 4.99
CA ILE A 16 -8.35 -11.58 5.16
C ILE A 16 -8.70 -10.68 3.97
N GLY A 17 -9.14 -9.46 4.27
CA GLY A 17 -9.30 -8.40 3.26
C GLY A 17 -8.13 -7.43 3.35
N ASP A 18 -7.55 -7.10 2.21
CA ASP A 18 -6.50 -6.09 2.04
C ASP A 18 -7.12 -4.84 1.40
N ASP A 19 -6.82 -3.68 1.97
CA ASP A 19 -7.10 -2.37 1.39
C ASP A 19 -5.84 -1.52 1.53
N SER A 20 -5.21 -1.21 0.40
CA SER A 20 -3.94 -0.49 0.35
C SER A 20 -4.05 0.70 -0.59
N GLY A 21 -3.35 1.77 -0.24
CA GLY A 21 -3.29 2.98 -1.04
C GLY A 21 -2.02 3.78 -0.82
N LEU A 22 -1.74 4.67 -1.76
CA LEU A 22 -0.69 5.67 -1.68
C LEU A 22 -1.30 7.00 -1.23
N GLU A 23 -0.73 7.62 -0.22
CA GLU A 23 -1.09 8.96 0.22
C GLU A 23 0.10 9.90 -0.01
N VAL A 24 -0.18 11.07 -0.60
CA VAL A 24 0.82 12.13 -0.85
C VAL A 24 0.38 13.39 -0.12
N ASP A 25 1.26 13.94 0.71
CA ASP A 25 0.91 15.06 1.58
C ASP A 25 0.52 16.32 0.80
N ALA A 26 1.26 16.65 -0.26
CA ALA A 26 0.96 17.78 -1.14
C ALA A 26 -0.39 17.68 -1.87
N LEU A 27 -0.98 16.48 -1.92
CA LEU A 27 -2.28 16.22 -2.52
C LEU A 27 -3.36 15.92 -1.47
N ASN A 28 -3.16 16.40 -0.24
CA ASN A 28 -4.09 16.19 0.88
C ASN A 28 -4.44 14.71 1.11
N GLY A 29 -3.45 13.82 0.95
CA GLY A 29 -3.62 12.38 1.08
C GLY A 29 -4.09 11.67 -0.20
N GLY A 30 -4.26 12.39 -1.31
CA GLY A 30 -4.51 11.75 -2.60
C GLY A 30 -3.29 10.97 -3.12
N PRO A 31 -3.50 9.96 -3.98
CA PRO A 31 -4.75 9.36 -4.46
C PRO A 31 -5.54 8.53 -3.43
N GLY A 32 -4.94 8.07 -2.32
CA GLY A 32 -5.59 7.38 -1.23
C GLY A 32 -6.37 6.14 -1.69
N ILE A 33 -7.67 6.08 -1.40
CA ILE A 33 -8.55 4.96 -1.79
C ILE A 33 -8.74 4.82 -3.31
N TYR A 34 -8.34 5.83 -4.08
CA TYR A 34 -8.41 5.83 -5.55
C TYR A 34 -7.09 5.39 -6.20
N SER A 35 -6.08 4.95 -5.43
CA SER A 35 -4.75 4.61 -5.94
C SER A 35 -4.77 3.69 -7.15
N ALA A 36 -5.57 2.62 -7.14
CA ALA A 36 -5.65 1.66 -8.24
C ALA A 36 -6.41 2.17 -9.49
N ARG A 37 -7.12 3.28 -9.39
CA ARG A 37 -7.94 3.86 -10.46
C ARG A 37 -7.80 5.38 -10.49
N TYR A 38 -6.58 5.87 -10.29
CA TYR A 38 -6.31 7.30 -10.22
C TYR A 38 -6.35 7.97 -11.60
N SER A 39 -5.86 7.29 -12.63
CA SER A 39 -6.05 7.67 -14.03
C SER A 39 -7.38 7.12 -14.58
N GLU A 40 -7.76 7.55 -15.77
CA GLU A 40 -8.95 7.05 -16.46
C GLU A 40 -8.79 5.59 -16.90
N SER A 41 -7.57 5.20 -17.33
CA SER A 41 -7.28 3.82 -17.73
C SER A 41 -7.16 2.86 -16.54
N GLY A 42 -6.74 3.36 -15.37
CA GLY A 42 -6.38 2.55 -14.21
C GLY A 42 -5.07 1.76 -14.36
N GLU A 43 -4.36 1.92 -15.48
CA GLU A 43 -3.06 1.30 -15.70
C GLU A 43 -2.00 1.91 -14.78
N ASP A 44 -1.10 1.09 -14.23
CA ASP A 44 -0.07 1.52 -13.29
C ASP A 44 0.77 2.69 -13.81
N LYS A 45 1.19 2.60 -15.07
CA LYS A 45 1.98 3.65 -15.73
C LYS A 45 1.22 4.98 -15.83
N ASP A 46 -0.05 4.93 -16.21
CA ASP A 46 -0.89 6.12 -16.34
C ASP A 46 -1.22 6.74 -15.00
N ASN A 47 -1.43 5.91 -13.97
CA ASN A 47 -1.58 6.36 -12.59
C ASN A 47 -0.32 7.11 -12.12
N CYS A 48 0.87 6.58 -12.39
CA CYS A 48 2.14 7.23 -12.09
C CYS A 48 2.30 8.56 -12.84
N LEU A 49 2.05 8.57 -14.16
CA LEU A 49 2.15 9.78 -14.99
C LEU A 49 1.20 10.89 -14.51
N LYS A 50 -0.05 10.53 -14.17
CA LYS A 50 -1.00 11.49 -13.61
C LYS A 50 -0.52 12.05 -12.27
N LEU A 51 0.04 11.19 -11.40
CA LEU A 51 0.58 11.64 -10.12
C LEU A 51 1.76 12.60 -10.31
N LEU A 52 2.73 12.25 -11.16
CA LEU A 52 3.88 13.12 -11.46
C LEU A 52 3.44 14.45 -12.04
N LYS A 53 2.44 14.46 -12.95
CA LYS A 53 1.87 15.67 -13.52
C LYS A 53 1.27 16.58 -12.45
N ASN A 54 0.52 16.02 -11.51
CA ASN A 54 -0.11 16.78 -10.42
C ASN A 54 0.91 17.32 -9.40
N MET A 55 2.14 16.81 -9.42
CA MET A 55 3.24 17.24 -8.56
C MET A 55 4.31 18.06 -9.31
N THR A 56 4.01 18.48 -10.54
CA THR A 56 4.93 19.33 -11.33
C THR A 56 5.25 20.63 -10.61
N GLY A 57 6.54 20.98 -10.54
CA GLY A 57 7.01 22.20 -9.88
C GLY A 57 7.15 22.12 -8.37
N LEU A 58 6.81 20.99 -7.75
CA LEU A 58 7.05 20.78 -6.32
C LEU A 58 8.48 20.32 -6.08
N GLU A 59 9.17 20.98 -5.18
CA GLU A 59 10.50 20.59 -4.71
C GLU A 59 10.46 19.30 -3.89
N SER A 60 11.60 18.63 -3.76
CA SER A 60 11.72 17.31 -3.12
C SER A 60 11.17 17.26 -1.69
N GLU A 61 11.31 18.34 -0.94
CA GLU A 61 10.82 18.45 0.45
C GLU A 61 9.29 18.42 0.56
N PHE A 62 8.55 18.82 -0.50
CA PHE A 62 7.09 18.79 -0.56
C PHE A 62 6.52 17.52 -1.19
N ARG A 63 7.36 16.53 -1.45
CA ARG A 63 6.95 15.29 -2.14
C ARG A 63 6.78 14.10 -1.20
N SER A 64 6.65 14.35 0.11
CA SER A 64 6.44 13.30 1.10
C SER A 64 5.19 12.47 0.82
N ALA A 65 5.32 11.18 0.95
CA ALA A 65 4.28 10.21 0.65
C ALA A 65 4.45 8.94 1.50
N ARG A 66 3.37 8.17 1.61
CA ARG A 66 3.39 6.87 2.25
C ARG A 66 2.46 5.89 1.58
N PHE A 67 2.88 4.65 1.51
CA PHE A 67 1.95 3.55 1.29
C PHE A 67 1.31 3.16 2.61
N LYS A 68 0.00 2.98 2.61
CA LYS A 68 -0.75 2.42 3.74
C LYS A 68 -1.42 1.12 3.35
N CYS A 69 -1.49 0.20 4.30
CA CYS A 69 -2.25 -1.04 4.20
C CYS A 69 -3.12 -1.19 5.45
N CYS A 70 -4.38 -1.50 5.25
CA CYS A 70 -5.29 -1.97 6.27
C CYS A 70 -5.67 -3.42 5.96
N LEU A 71 -5.29 -4.34 6.83
CA LEU A 71 -5.75 -5.73 6.78
C LEU A 71 -6.90 -5.93 7.77
N VAL A 72 -7.92 -6.63 7.31
CA VAL A 72 -9.04 -7.03 8.15
C VAL A 72 -9.19 -8.54 8.07
N GLY A 73 -8.88 -9.22 9.18
CA GLY A 73 -9.16 -10.64 9.36
C GLY A 73 -10.58 -10.84 9.91
N PHE A 74 -11.28 -11.83 9.39
CA PHE A 74 -12.57 -12.28 9.89
C PHE A 74 -12.54 -13.79 10.06
N PHE A 75 -12.84 -14.27 11.28
CA PHE A 75 -12.86 -15.68 11.62
C PHE A 75 -13.79 -15.94 12.81
N GLU A 76 -14.72 -16.89 12.69
CA GLU A 76 -15.67 -17.29 13.77
C GLU A 76 -16.37 -16.10 14.45
N GLY A 77 -16.81 -15.13 13.65
CA GLY A 77 -17.46 -13.92 14.14
C GLY A 77 -16.52 -12.87 14.75
N LYS A 78 -15.23 -13.19 14.92
CA LYS A 78 -14.22 -12.24 15.42
C LYS A 78 -13.63 -11.41 14.28
N ILE A 79 -13.33 -10.16 14.58
CA ILE A 79 -12.71 -9.21 13.64
C ILE A 79 -11.39 -8.74 14.21
N ILE A 80 -10.32 -8.87 13.41
CA ILE A 80 -9.00 -8.33 13.73
C ILE A 80 -8.68 -7.29 12.66
N LYS A 81 -8.13 -6.15 13.06
CA LYS A 81 -7.66 -5.12 12.14
C LYS A 81 -6.20 -4.83 12.43
N SER A 82 -5.41 -4.75 11.38
CA SER A 82 -4.01 -4.31 11.48
C SER A 82 -3.68 -3.30 10.40
N PHE A 83 -2.66 -2.51 10.67
CA PHE A 83 -2.22 -1.44 9.80
C PHE A 83 -0.72 -1.53 9.58
N GLY A 84 -0.29 -1.16 8.40
CA GLY A 84 1.12 -0.98 8.07
C GLY A 84 1.30 0.23 7.19
N ALA A 85 2.39 0.94 7.38
CA ALA A 85 2.76 2.09 6.57
C ALA A 85 4.23 1.98 6.16
N LEU A 86 4.53 2.44 4.94
CA LEU A 86 5.89 2.63 4.44
C LEU A 86 6.04 4.09 4.05
N GLU A 87 6.81 4.82 4.85
CA GLU A 87 7.11 6.23 4.59
C GLU A 87 8.18 6.39 3.51
N GLY A 88 8.05 7.46 2.72
CA GLY A 88 8.96 7.80 1.65
C GLY A 88 8.57 9.10 0.95
N ARG A 89 8.88 9.19 -0.33
CA ARG A 89 8.53 10.36 -1.16
C ARG A 89 8.33 9.96 -2.61
N ILE A 90 7.64 10.82 -3.37
CA ILE A 90 7.48 10.66 -4.81
C ILE A 90 8.67 11.31 -5.53
N SER A 91 9.30 10.56 -6.43
CA SER A 91 10.37 11.04 -7.30
C SER A 91 9.87 11.99 -8.38
N GLU A 92 10.77 12.59 -9.14
CA GLU A 92 10.42 13.40 -10.32
C GLU A 92 10.23 12.56 -11.58
N GLY A 93 10.64 11.28 -11.55
CA GLY A 93 10.55 10.39 -12.70
C GLY A 93 10.63 8.92 -12.31
N PHE A 94 10.54 8.07 -13.31
CA PHE A 94 10.57 6.61 -13.16
C PHE A 94 11.98 6.10 -12.96
N LYS A 95 12.15 5.10 -12.08
CA LYS A 95 13.37 4.32 -11.94
C LYS A 95 13.06 2.90 -11.44
N GLY A 96 13.75 1.91 -12.05
CA GLY A 96 13.49 0.49 -11.81
C GLY A 96 12.33 -0.06 -12.64
N ASP A 97 12.24 -1.36 -12.71
CA ASP A 97 11.29 -2.12 -13.54
C ASP A 97 10.59 -3.24 -12.78
N LYS A 98 10.87 -3.36 -11.48
CA LYS A 98 10.29 -4.37 -10.60
C LYS A 98 9.04 -3.86 -9.89
N GLY A 99 8.27 -4.80 -9.34
CA GLY A 99 7.09 -4.47 -8.55
C GLY A 99 5.87 -4.13 -9.40
N PHE A 100 5.01 -3.23 -8.89
CA PHE A 100 3.74 -2.82 -9.50
C PHE A 100 3.27 -1.46 -8.95
N GLY A 101 2.23 -0.91 -9.55
CA GLY A 101 1.62 0.33 -9.10
C GLY A 101 2.60 1.50 -9.16
N TYR A 102 2.75 2.20 -8.05
CA TYR A 102 3.60 3.39 -7.95
C TYR A 102 5.06 3.10 -7.57
N ASP A 103 5.49 1.85 -7.52
CA ASP A 103 6.86 1.47 -7.13
C ASP A 103 7.95 2.19 -7.92
N PRO A 104 7.81 2.43 -9.25
CA PRO A 104 8.84 3.11 -10.04
C PRO A 104 9.04 4.59 -9.69
N ILE A 105 8.08 5.20 -9.03
CA ILE A 105 8.15 6.63 -8.66
C ILE A 105 8.16 6.85 -7.14
N PHE A 106 8.20 5.79 -6.34
CA PHE A 106 8.25 5.89 -4.87
C PHE A 106 9.66 5.62 -4.35
N ILE A 107 10.25 6.61 -3.70
CA ILE A 107 11.57 6.54 -3.07
C ILE A 107 11.40 6.25 -1.59
N THR A 108 12.06 5.19 -1.11
CA THR A 108 12.14 4.82 0.30
C THR A 108 13.06 5.79 1.07
N GLN A 109 13.03 5.71 2.39
CA GLN A 109 13.94 6.49 3.25
C GLN A 109 15.42 6.21 2.97
N ASN A 110 15.77 5.03 2.42
CA ASN A 110 17.13 4.67 2.02
C ASN A 110 17.55 5.30 0.67
N GLY A 111 16.68 6.05 0.01
CA GLY A 111 16.96 6.71 -1.25
C GLY A 111 16.80 5.84 -2.50
N MET A 112 16.37 4.59 -2.36
CA MET A 112 16.10 3.67 -3.48
C MET A 112 14.63 3.70 -3.87
N HIS A 113 14.35 3.60 -5.17
CA HIS A 113 12.98 3.38 -5.62
C HIS A 113 12.54 1.95 -5.30
N LEU A 114 11.27 1.77 -4.95
CA LEU A 114 10.74 0.42 -4.67
C LEU A 114 10.89 -0.53 -5.85
N ALA A 115 10.82 -0.02 -7.08
CA ALA A 115 11.01 -0.79 -8.29
C ALA A 115 12.47 -1.19 -8.58
N GLU A 116 13.44 -0.75 -7.79
CA GLU A 116 14.83 -1.21 -7.85
C GLU A 116 15.08 -2.40 -6.92
N LEU A 117 14.26 -2.56 -5.87
CA LEU A 117 14.46 -3.57 -4.84
C LEU A 117 14.09 -4.97 -5.34
N GLU A 118 14.84 -5.97 -4.85
CA GLU A 118 14.43 -7.36 -5.00
C GLU A 118 13.19 -7.66 -4.16
N LYS A 119 12.48 -8.73 -4.54
CA LYS A 119 11.22 -9.10 -3.90
C LYS A 119 11.36 -9.29 -2.39
N GLU A 120 12.45 -9.91 -1.98
CA GLU A 120 12.77 -10.19 -0.56
C GLU A 120 13.04 -8.90 0.21
N GLU A 121 13.80 -7.97 -0.39
CA GLU A 121 14.09 -6.66 0.20
C GLU A 121 12.81 -5.83 0.35
N LYS A 122 12.00 -5.77 -0.69
CA LYS A 122 10.70 -5.09 -0.67
C LYS A 122 9.77 -5.69 0.38
N ASN A 123 9.70 -7.03 0.48
CA ASN A 123 8.87 -7.72 1.46
C ASN A 123 9.31 -7.44 2.91
N ALA A 124 10.60 -7.20 3.14
CA ALA A 124 11.08 -6.87 4.49
C ALA A 124 10.51 -5.54 5.01
N ILE A 125 10.29 -4.56 4.14
CA ILE A 125 9.91 -3.17 4.49
C ILE A 125 8.49 -2.78 4.10
N SER A 126 7.79 -3.57 3.27
CA SER A 126 6.52 -3.15 2.68
C SER A 126 5.41 -2.94 3.72
N HIS A 127 4.54 -1.98 3.46
CA HIS A 127 3.34 -1.69 4.26
C HIS A 127 2.46 -2.93 4.48
N ARG A 128 2.32 -3.79 3.45
CA ARG A 128 1.57 -5.06 3.56
C ARG A 128 2.24 -6.04 4.52
N SER A 129 3.55 -6.21 4.41
CA SER A 129 4.29 -7.11 5.32
C SER A 129 4.25 -6.64 6.76
N LEU A 130 4.32 -5.33 6.98
CA LEU A 130 4.18 -4.73 8.32
C LEU A 130 2.77 -4.99 8.87
N ALA A 131 1.73 -4.70 8.09
CA ALA A 131 0.35 -4.97 8.49
C ALA A 131 0.11 -6.46 8.78
N PHE A 132 0.67 -7.36 7.94
CA PHE A 132 0.50 -8.80 8.10
C PHE A 132 1.18 -9.33 9.37
N ARG A 133 2.38 -8.84 9.70
CA ARG A 133 3.06 -9.21 10.95
C ARG A 133 2.24 -8.80 12.18
N GLU A 134 1.64 -7.62 12.17
CA GLU A 134 0.76 -7.19 13.26
C GLU A 134 -0.52 -8.03 13.34
N LEU A 135 -1.12 -8.35 12.17
CA LEU A 135 -2.30 -9.22 12.12
C LEU A 135 -2.02 -10.58 12.75
N LEU A 136 -0.87 -11.20 12.45
CA LEU A 136 -0.48 -12.50 13.02
C LEU A 136 -0.29 -12.45 14.54
N LYS A 137 0.31 -11.39 15.07
CA LYS A 137 0.46 -11.21 16.52
C LYS A 137 -0.90 -11.15 17.23
N ASP A 138 -1.86 -10.45 16.65
CA ASP A 138 -3.18 -10.35 17.25
C ASP A 138 -4.00 -11.64 17.08
N PHE A 139 -3.82 -12.33 15.95
CA PHE A 139 -4.45 -13.64 15.73
C PHE A 139 -3.96 -14.68 16.75
N SER A 140 -2.66 -14.71 17.04
CA SER A 140 -2.09 -15.66 18.03
C SER A 140 -2.66 -15.46 19.45
N LYS A 141 -3.07 -14.24 19.81
CA LYS A 141 -3.72 -13.95 21.10
C LYS A 141 -5.17 -14.46 21.19
N LEU A 142 -5.81 -14.71 20.05
CA LEU A 142 -7.20 -15.18 20.00
C LEU A 142 -7.31 -16.71 20.02
N THR A 143 -6.22 -17.41 19.73
CA THR A 143 -6.15 -18.88 19.64
C THR A 143 -5.51 -19.51 20.88
N ASN A 144 -5.00 -18.71 21.82
CA ASN A 144 -4.52 -19.11 23.13
C ASN A 144 -5.59 -18.78 24.19
#